data_54a51e52ea0f3b9f381b9efc5ff8d0d1
#
_entry.id   54a51e52ea0f3b9f381b9efc5ff8d0d1
#
_cell.length_a   1.000
_cell.length_b   1.000
_cell.length_c   1.000
_cell.angle_alpha   90.00
_cell.angle_beta   90.00
_cell.angle_gamma   90.00
#
_symmetry.space_group_name_H-M   'P 1'
#
loop_
_entity.id
_entity.type
_entity.pdbx_description
1 polymer ?
#
loop_
_entity_poly.entity_id
_entity_poly.type
_entity_poly.pdbx_seq_one_letter_code
_entity_poly.pdbx_strand_id
1 'polypeptide(L)'
;MRWANVDDNRSACETHLLPSPSQPMKLLIELIQKIKKELPVDTNRIYITGLSMGGYGTYDAIERYPQLFAAAVPVCGAGDTSKAASIANIPIWIFHGAEDPTVSPKYSLQMLEALTKAGAHPGFTQYPEVGHFSNKGVYTDPQMIAWLFRQHK
;
A
#
# COMPACT_ATOMS: atom_id res chain seq x y z
N MET A 1 -7.16 6.62 16.18
CA MET A 1 -7.90 6.39 14.92
C MET A 1 -6.93 5.72 13.94
N ARG A 2 -7.30 4.60 13.32
CA ARG A 2 -6.41 3.84 12.40
C ARG A 2 -6.98 3.90 11.00
N TRP A 3 -6.11 4.00 9.97
CA TRP A 3 -6.52 3.92 8.56
C TRP A 3 -6.97 2.50 8.18
N ALA A 4 -6.20 1.50 8.58
CA ALA A 4 -6.50 0.10 8.34
C ALA A 4 -7.33 -0.50 9.49
N ASN A 5 -8.26 -1.39 9.15
CA ASN A 5 -8.97 -2.23 10.11
C ASN A 5 -8.48 -3.67 9.97
N VAL A 6 -7.41 -3.96 10.69
CA VAL A 6 -6.68 -5.23 10.62
C VAL A 6 -6.45 -5.81 12.01
N ASP A 7 -6.39 -7.12 12.09
CA ASP A 7 -5.76 -7.86 13.17
C ASP A 7 -4.26 -7.98 12.83
N ASP A 8 -3.41 -7.39 13.66
CA ASP A 8 -1.96 -7.27 13.44
C ASP A 8 -1.21 -8.05 14.54
N ASN A 9 -0.83 -9.28 14.21
CA ASN A 9 0.02 -10.11 15.06
C ASN A 9 1.51 -9.79 14.81
N ARG A 10 2.02 -8.82 15.55
CA ARG A 10 3.40 -8.34 15.40
C ARG A 10 4.46 -9.39 15.67
N SER A 11 4.17 -10.37 16.55
CA SER A 11 5.11 -11.44 16.89
C SER A 11 5.35 -12.39 15.71
N ALA A 12 4.29 -12.69 14.96
CA ALA A 12 4.34 -13.52 13.76
C ALA A 12 4.62 -12.72 12.49
N CYS A 13 4.55 -11.38 12.54
CA CYS A 13 4.51 -10.50 11.37
C CYS A 13 3.36 -10.87 10.42
N GLU A 14 2.19 -11.14 10.97
CA GLU A 14 0.99 -11.47 10.22
C GLU A 14 -0.06 -10.39 10.38
N THR A 15 -0.71 -10.04 9.28
CA THR A 15 -1.78 -9.05 9.24
C THR A 15 -2.97 -9.64 8.52
N HIS A 16 -4.14 -9.58 9.16
CA HIS A 16 -5.39 -10.08 8.58
C HIS A 16 -6.41 -8.96 8.48
N LEU A 17 -6.98 -8.80 7.28
CA LEU A 17 -7.99 -7.79 7.00
C LEU A 17 -9.30 -8.14 7.69
N LEU A 18 -9.79 -7.29 8.58
CA LEU A 18 -11.09 -7.49 9.21
C LEU A 18 -12.24 -7.21 8.23
N PRO A 19 -13.44 -7.81 8.42
CA PRO A 19 -14.53 -7.76 7.44
C PRO A 19 -14.96 -6.35 7.05
N SER A 20 -15.00 -5.41 7.99
CA SER A 20 -15.45 -4.03 7.73
C SER A 20 -14.28 -3.07 7.63
N PRO A 21 -14.33 -2.06 6.74
CA PRO A 21 -13.34 -1.00 6.72
C PRO A 21 -13.42 -0.13 7.98
N SER A 22 -12.31 0.51 8.33
CA SER A 22 -12.30 1.53 9.39
C SER A 22 -13.14 2.74 9.00
N GLN A 23 -13.57 3.53 9.99
CA GLN A 23 -14.30 4.78 9.71
C GLN A 23 -13.49 5.76 8.83
N PRO A 24 -12.18 6.00 9.07
CA PRO A 24 -11.36 6.82 8.17
C PRO A 24 -11.31 6.26 6.74
N MET A 25 -11.23 4.93 6.58
CA MET A 25 -11.22 4.31 5.25
C MET A 25 -12.55 4.54 4.52
N LYS A 26 -13.69 4.40 5.21
CA LYS A 26 -15.01 4.71 4.63
C LYS A 26 -15.07 6.16 4.13
N LEU A 27 -14.67 7.11 4.97
CA LEU A 27 -14.67 8.54 4.61
C LEU A 27 -13.72 8.83 3.43
N LEU A 28 -12.56 8.18 3.36
CA LEU A 28 -11.64 8.29 2.23
C LEU A 28 -12.31 7.84 0.93
N ILE A 29 -12.96 6.68 0.95
CA ILE A 29 -13.63 6.15 -0.24
C ILE A 29 -14.81 7.03 -0.66
N GLU A 30 -15.61 7.51 0.29
CA GLU A 30 -16.68 8.48 0.03
C GLU A 30 -16.14 9.77 -0.60
N LEU A 31 -15.02 10.30 -0.08
CA LEU A 31 -14.36 11.47 -0.63
C LEU A 31 -13.87 11.22 -2.07
N ILE A 32 -13.24 10.09 -2.34
CA ILE A 32 -12.80 9.72 -3.70
C ILE A 32 -14.02 9.68 -4.65
N GLN A 33 -15.13 9.06 -4.25
CA GLN A 33 -16.33 8.99 -5.08
C GLN A 33 -16.93 10.38 -5.32
N LYS A 34 -16.95 11.25 -4.29
CA LYS A 34 -17.38 12.64 -4.42
C LYS A 34 -16.51 13.41 -5.42
N ILE A 35 -15.19 13.33 -5.28
CA ILE A 35 -14.23 14.00 -6.17
C ILE A 35 -14.41 13.51 -7.61
N LYS A 36 -14.56 12.20 -7.83
CA LYS A 36 -14.81 11.64 -9.17
C LYS A 36 -16.10 12.17 -9.82
N LYS A 37 -17.10 12.50 -9.00
CA LYS A 37 -18.40 13.01 -9.49
C LYS A 37 -18.37 14.53 -9.75
N GLU A 38 -17.64 15.28 -8.95
CA GLU A 38 -17.69 16.75 -8.92
C GLU A 38 -16.57 17.39 -9.72
N LEU A 39 -15.46 16.70 -9.95
CA LEU A 39 -14.28 17.23 -10.63
C LEU A 39 -13.91 16.40 -11.87
N PRO A 40 -13.31 17.02 -12.89
CA PRO A 40 -12.86 16.32 -14.10
C PRO A 40 -11.56 15.54 -13.84
N VAL A 41 -11.62 14.51 -13.00
CA VAL A 41 -10.48 13.65 -12.69
C VAL A 41 -10.40 12.48 -13.67
N ASP A 42 -9.20 12.11 -14.07
CA ASP A 42 -8.96 10.87 -14.80
C ASP A 42 -9.07 9.67 -13.85
N THR A 43 -10.20 8.97 -13.92
CA THR A 43 -10.49 7.82 -13.05
C THR A 43 -9.61 6.60 -13.32
N ASN A 44 -8.86 6.60 -14.43
CA ASN A 44 -7.87 5.55 -14.75
C ASN A 44 -6.49 5.85 -14.14
N ARG A 45 -6.33 7.00 -13.47
CA ARG A 45 -5.06 7.46 -12.93
C ARG A 45 -5.17 7.91 -11.48
N ILE A 46 -5.85 7.13 -10.65
CA ILE A 46 -5.94 7.33 -9.21
C ILE A 46 -4.89 6.46 -8.55
N TYR A 47 -4.01 7.08 -7.78
CA TYR A 47 -2.89 6.42 -7.11
C TYR A 47 -3.04 6.53 -5.60
N ILE A 48 -2.46 5.57 -4.86
CA ILE A 48 -2.46 5.59 -3.41
C ILE A 48 -1.06 5.32 -2.86
N THR A 49 -0.69 6.08 -1.84
CA THR A 49 0.56 5.89 -1.10
C THR A 49 0.38 6.29 0.36
N GLY A 50 1.24 5.78 1.22
CA GLY A 50 1.24 6.15 2.63
C GLY A 50 2.39 5.52 3.39
N LEU A 51 2.85 6.22 4.43
CA LEU A 51 3.91 5.79 5.33
C LEU A 51 3.33 5.16 6.61
N SER A 52 3.94 4.08 7.11
CA SER A 52 3.64 3.50 8.43
C SER A 52 2.16 3.12 8.52
N MET A 53 1.39 3.74 9.39
CA MET A 53 -0.06 3.58 9.46
C MET A 53 -0.74 3.89 8.10
N GLY A 54 -0.19 4.84 7.32
CA GLY A 54 -0.62 5.10 5.94
C GLY A 54 -0.25 3.97 4.99
N GLY A 55 0.87 3.27 5.21
CA GLY A 55 1.25 2.06 4.48
C GLY A 55 0.27 0.91 4.70
N TYR A 56 -0.14 0.68 5.96
CA TYR A 56 -1.24 -0.23 6.29
C TYR A 56 -2.55 0.20 5.60
N GLY A 57 -2.86 1.51 5.64
CA GLY A 57 -4.03 2.06 4.95
C GLY A 57 -3.98 1.91 3.44
N THR A 58 -2.79 1.97 2.84
CA THR A 58 -2.59 1.73 1.41
C THR A 58 -2.96 0.29 1.06
N TYR A 59 -2.48 -0.70 1.83
CA TYR A 59 -2.87 -2.10 1.64
C TYR A 59 -4.37 -2.31 1.89
N ASP A 60 -4.91 -1.84 3.01
CA ASP A 60 -6.36 -1.97 3.33
C ASP A 60 -7.21 -1.41 2.16
N ALA A 61 -6.83 -0.26 1.59
CA ALA A 61 -7.55 0.37 0.50
C ALA A 61 -7.53 -0.48 -0.79
N ILE A 62 -6.36 -0.97 -1.21
CA ILE A 62 -6.26 -1.76 -2.45
C ILE A 62 -6.83 -3.17 -2.28
N GLU A 63 -6.73 -3.76 -1.09
CA GLU A 63 -7.30 -5.08 -0.78
C GLU A 63 -8.83 -5.07 -0.76
N ARG A 64 -9.47 -3.95 -0.36
CA ARG A 64 -10.94 -3.80 -0.36
C ARG A 64 -11.49 -3.25 -1.66
N TYR A 65 -10.76 -2.35 -2.31
CA TYR A 65 -11.24 -1.58 -3.45
C TYR A 65 -10.22 -1.61 -4.62
N PRO A 66 -9.78 -2.81 -5.06
CA PRO A 66 -8.71 -2.94 -6.06
C PRO A 66 -9.01 -2.19 -7.36
N GLN A 67 -10.27 -2.10 -7.73
CA GLN A 67 -10.71 -1.43 -8.96
C GLN A 67 -10.58 0.11 -8.94
N LEU A 68 -10.32 0.72 -7.79
CA LEU A 68 -10.22 2.18 -7.69
C LEU A 68 -8.86 2.71 -8.12
N PHE A 69 -7.79 1.95 -7.89
CA PHE A 69 -6.42 2.44 -7.97
C PHE A 69 -5.69 1.91 -9.20
N ALA A 70 -4.96 2.79 -9.87
CA ALA A 70 -4.08 2.47 -11.00
C ALA A 70 -2.71 1.97 -10.54
N ALA A 71 -2.27 2.38 -9.35
CA ALA A 71 -1.06 1.89 -8.71
C ALA A 71 -1.05 2.21 -7.21
N ALA A 72 -0.19 1.52 -6.48
CA ALA A 72 0.00 1.70 -5.04
C ALA A 72 1.49 1.74 -4.65
N VAL A 73 1.82 2.61 -3.70
CA VAL A 73 3.16 2.72 -3.13
C VAL A 73 3.06 2.65 -1.59
N PRO A 74 2.96 1.46 -1.00
CA PRO A 74 3.01 1.29 0.44
C PRO A 74 4.45 1.48 0.96
N VAL A 75 4.59 2.29 2.02
CA VAL A 75 5.89 2.59 2.65
C VAL A 75 5.86 2.16 4.11
N CYS A 76 6.76 1.27 4.52
CA CYS A 76 6.88 0.75 5.89
C CYS A 76 5.51 0.32 6.48
N GLY A 77 4.74 -0.44 5.71
CA GLY A 77 3.41 -0.91 6.08
C GLY A 77 3.29 -2.43 6.04
N ALA A 78 2.09 -2.92 6.38
CA ALA A 78 1.74 -4.33 6.26
C ALA A 78 0.34 -4.49 5.67
N GLY A 79 0.14 -5.57 4.92
CA GLY A 79 -1.13 -5.98 4.35
C GLY A 79 -1.44 -7.45 4.62
N ASP A 80 -2.62 -7.88 4.29
CA ASP A 80 -3.07 -9.27 4.39
C ASP A 80 -2.55 -10.07 3.20
N THR A 81 -1.51 -10.89 3.41
CA THR A 81 -0.90 -11.70 2.35
C THR A 81 -1.87 -12.68 1.70
N SER A 82 -2.95 -13.07 2.39
CA SER A 82 -4.01 -13.91 1.81
C SER A 82 -4.80 -13.20 0.71
N LYS A 83 -4.72 -11.86 0.64
CA LYS A 83 -5.37 -11.03 -0.38
C LYS A 83 -4.49 -10.76 -1.60
N ALA A 84 -3.25 -11.24 -1.62
CA ALA A 84 -2.30 -10.97 -2.70
C ALA A 84 -2.87 -11.28 -4.09
N ALA A 85 -3.57 -12.39 -4.25
CA ALA A 85 -4.18 -12.76 -5.53
C ALA A 85 -5.25 -11.75 -6.02
N SER A 86 -5.99 -11.11 -5.10
CA SER A 86 -7.03 -10.13 -5.46
C SER A 86 -6.47 -8.78 -5.90
N ILE A 87 -5.21 -8.48 -5.56
CA ILE A 87 -4.52 -7.24 -5.91
C ILE A 87 -3.36 -7.45 -6.89
N ALA A 88 -3.17 -8.67 -7.40
CA ALA A 88 -2.06 -9.02 -8.27
C ALA A 88 -1.99 -8.22 -9.58
N ASN A 89 -3.12 -7.70 -10.05
CA ASN A 89 -3.21 -6.88 -11.26
C ASN A 89 -2.92 -5.38 -11.01
N ILE A 90 -2.76 -4.96 -9.76
CA ILE A 90 -2.43 -3.57 -9.44
C ILE A 90 -0.90 -3.43 -9.48
N PRO A 91 -0.33 -2.49 -10.24
CA PRO A 91 1.08 -2.14 -10.12
C PRO A 91 1.39 -1.65 -8.69
N ILE A 92 2.29 -2.37 -8.01
CA ILE A 92 2.68 -2.06 -6.63
C ILE A 92 4.20 -1.89 -6.56
N TRP A 93 4.66 -0.83 -5.90
CA TRP A 93 6.06 -0.66 -5.55
C TRP A 93 6.20 -0.46 -4.04
N ILE A 94 6.75 -1.46 -3.39
CA ILE A 94 6.89 -1.55 -1.93
C ILE A 94 8.21 -0.90 -1.50
N PHE A 95 8.18 -0.07 -0.46
CA PHE A 95 9.37 0.56 0.12
C PHE A 95 9.46 0.27 1.62
N HIS A 96 10.68 -0.04 2.09
CA HIS A 96 10.93 -0.27 3.52
C HIS A 96 12.37 0.08 3.92
N GLY A 97 12.56 0.54 5.15
CA GLY A 97 13.88 0.64 5.75
C GLY A 97 14.33 -0.72 6.29
N ALA A 98 15.58 -1.12 6.01
CA ALA A 98 16.09 -2.44 6.42
C ALA A 98 16.19 -2.59 7.95
N GLU A 99 16.40 -1.47 8.66
CA GLU A 99 16.56 -1.43 10.11
C GLU A 99 15.34 -0.82 10.81
N ASP A 100 14.14 -0.97 10.23
CA ASP A 100 12.91 -0.44 10.84
C ASP A 100 12.55 -1.17 12.14
N PRO A 101 12.67 -0.51 13.31
CA PRO A 101 12.36 -1.12 14.61
C PRO A 101 10.87 -1.04 14.96
N THR A 102 10.07 -0.29 14.20
CA THR A 102 8.67 0.00 14.50
C THR A 102 7.73 -0.93 13.74
N VAL A 103 7.98 -1.09 12.44
CA VAL A 103 7.28 -2.02 11.56
C VAL A 103 8.33 -2.92 10.92
N SER A 104 8.31 -4.21 11.26
CA SER A 104 9.33 -5.14 10.77
C SER A 104 9.35 -5.20 9.25
N PRO A 105 10.53 -5.11 8.59
CA PRO A 105 10.65 -5.28 7.15
C PRO A 105 10.14 -6.65 6.64
N LYS A 106 10.00 -7.64 7.53
CA LYS A 106 9.43 -8.95 7.20
C LYS A 106 8.03 -8.86 6.61
N TYR A 107 7.20 -7.90 7.04
CA TYR A 107 5.88 -7.69 6.46
C TYR A 107 5.96 -7.39 4.95
N SER A 108 6.87 -6.51 4.56
CA SER A 108 7.06 -6.18 3.14
C SER A 108 7.63 -7.35 2.34
N LEU A 109 8.55 -8.13 2.91
CA LEU A 109 9.11 -9.32 2.26
C LEU A 109 8.05 -10.41 2.08
N GLN A 110 7.20 -10.65 3.08
CA GLN A 110 6.10 -11.61 2.99
C GLN A 110 5.07 -11.19 1.93
N MET A 111 4.73 -9.89 1.87
CA MET A 111 3.81 -9.39 0.84
C MET A 111 4.43 -9.47 -0.56
N LEU A 112 5.72 -9.14 -0.72
CA LEU A 112 6.46 -9.33 -1.97
C LEU A 112 6.39 -10.78 -2.44
N GLU A 113 6.66 -11.73 -1.55
CA GLU A 113 6.59 -13.16 -1.84
C GLU A 113 5.18 -13.59 -2.24
N ALA A 114 4.16 -13.17 -1.48
CA ALA A 114 2.76 -13.51 -1.74
C ALA A 114 2.27 -12.96 -3.09
N LEU A 115 2.61 -11.71 -3.41
CA LEU A 115 2.29 -11.09 -4.71
C LEU A 115 2.99 -11.81 -5.87
N THR A 116 4.27 -12.15 -5.70
CA THR A 116 5.03 -12.89 -6.72
C THR A 116 4.44 -14.28 -6.96
N LYS A 117 4.06 -15.00 -5.89
CA LYS A 117 3.35 -16.29 -6.00
C LYS A 117 1.99 -16.16 -6.68
N ALA A 118 1.33 -15.03 -6.53
CA ALA A 118 0.07 -14.72 -7.21
C ALA A 118 0.24 -14.29 -8.68
N GLY A 119 1.48 -14.28 -9.21
CA GLY A 119 1.79 -13.90 -10.59
C GLY A 119 1.97 -12.40 -10.82
N ALA A 120 1.99 -11.59 -9.76
CA ALA A 120 2.31 -10.17 -9.88
C ALA A 120 3.83 -9.93 -10.01
N HIS A 121 4.19 -8.73 -10.47
CA HIS A 121 5.59 -8.28 -10.56
C HIS A 121 5.78 -6.98 -9.78
N PRO A 122 5.67 -7.02 -8.43
CA PRO A 122 5.82 -5.82 -7.62
C PRO A 122 7.26 -5.30 -7.63
N GLY A 123 7.42 -3.97 -7.64
CA GLY A 123 8.68 -3.34 -7.30
C GLY A 123 8.95 -3.47 -5.79
N PHE A 124 10.21 -3.63 -5.41
CA PHE A 124 10.63 -3.61 -4.00
C PHE A 124 11.94 -2.85 -3.85
N THR A 125 11.94 -1.85 -2.97
CA THR A 125 13.14 -1.12 -2.59
C THR A 125 13.28 -1.17 -1.08
N GLN A 126 14.38 -1.77 -0.64
CA GLN A 126 14.77 -1.76 0.76
C GLN A 126 15.98 -0.85 0.93
N TYR A 127 15.83 0.19 1.75
CA TYR A 127 16.93 1.10 2.05
C TYR A 127 17.81 0.51 3.14
N PRO A 128 19.10 0.20 2.84
CA PRO A 128 20.04 -0.25 3.86
C PRO A 128 20.27 0.85 4.91
N GLU A 129 20.54 0.45 6.15
CA GLU A 129 20.87 1.38 7.26
C GLU A 129 19.80 2.45 7.55
N VAL A 130 18.56 2.26 7.04
CA VAL A 130 17.44 3.17 7.24
C VAL A 130 16.40 2.52 8.13
N GLY A 131 15.99 3.24 9.17
CA GLY A 131 14.91 2.84 10.07
C GLY A 131 13.52 3.20 9.53
N HIS A 132 12.61 3.52 10.45
CA HIS A 132 11.19 3.73 10.14
C HIS A 132 10.88 4.93 9.21
N PHE A 133 11.74 5.96 9.19
CA PHE A 133 11.49 7.20 8.43
C PHE A 133 12.11 7.17 7.02
N SER A 134 11.85 6.09 6.27
CA SER A 134 12.32 5.94 4.88
C SER A 134 11.60 6.87 3.88
N ASN A 135 10.51 7.52 4.29
CA ASN A 135 9.67 8.38 3.45
C ASN A 135 10.43 9.54 2.77
N LYS A 136 11.48 10.06 3.40
CA LYS A 136 12.30 11.13 2.78
C LYS A 136 12.95 10.65 1.48
N GLY A 137 13.46 9.42 1.45
CA GLY A 137 14.00 8.82 0.22
C GLY A 137 12.91 8.53 -0.81
N VAL A 138 11.79 7.94 -0.38
CA VAL A 138 10.70 7.52 -1.28
C VAL A 138 10.06 8.70 -2.01
N TYR A 139 9.60 9.72 -1.28
CA TYR A 139 8.83 10.82 -1.88
C TYR A 139 9.68 11.88 -2.59
N THR A 140 10.99 11.77 -2.52
CA THR A 140 11.93 12.58 -3.30
C THR A 140 12.59 11.80 -4.43
N ASP A 141 12.28 10.50 -4.57
CA ASP A 141 12.82 9.66 -5.64
C ASP A 141 12.11 9.96 -6.98
N PRO A 142 12.82 10.57 -7.96
CA PRO A 142 12.22 10.87 -9.25
C PRO A 142 11.84 9.61 -10.04
N GLN A 143 12.49 8.48 -9.79
CA GLN A 143 12.17 7.21 -10.47
C GLN A 143 10.83 6.66 -9.97
N MET A 144 10.60 6.68 -8.65
CA MET A 144 9.31 6.30 -8.08
C MET A 144 8.18 7.19 -8.59
N ILE A 145 8.37 8.50 -8.57
CA ILE A 145 7.37 9.48 -9.04
C ILE A 145 7.07 9.24 -10.53
N ALA A 146 8.10 9.13 -11.37
CA ALA A 146 7.93 8.88 -12.80
C ALA A 146 7.27 7.52 -13.07
N TRP A 147 7.63 6.47 -12.30
CA TRP A 147 6.99 5.16 -12.39
C TRP A 147 5.51 5.23 -12.05
N LEU A 148 5.16 5.89 -10.92
CA LEU A 148 3.79 6.01 -10.43
C LEU A 148 2.88 6.66 -11.48
N PHE A 149 3.32 7.79 -12.04
CA PHE A 149 2.52 8.54 -13.01
C PHE A 149 2.44 7.91 -14.41
N ARG A 150 3.22 6.88 -14.71
CA ARG A 150 3.09 6.08 -15.92
C ARG A 150 2.02 5.00 -15.82
N GLN A 151 1.57 4.65 -14.61
CA GLN A 151 0.58 3.61 -14.42
C GLN A 151 -0.83 4.12 -14.79
N HIS A 152 -1.62 3.23 -15.36
CA HIS A 152 -3.04 3.47 -15.68
C HIS A 152 -3.80 2.14 -15.65
N LYS A 153 -5.09 2.18 -15.44
CA LYS A 153 -5.97 1.00 -15.50
C LYS A 153 -6.32 0.66 -16.93
#